data_f3811813dca2b23bc98a25b95e18b86e
#
_entry.id   f3811813dca2b23bc98a25b95e18b86e
#
_cell.length_a   1.000
_cell.length_b   1.000
_cell.length_c   1.000
_cell.angle_alpha   90.00
_cell.angle_beta   90.00
_cell.angle_gamma   90.00
#
_symmetry.space_group_name_H-M   'P 1'
#
loop_
_entity.id
_entity.type
_entity.pdbx_description
1 polymer ?
#
loop_
_entity_poly.entity_id
_entity_poly.type
_entity_poly.pdbx_seq_one_letter_code
_entity_poly.pdbx_strand_id
1 'polypeptide(L)'
;MAPPNIPADFDFLDPDVNLVGLPVAELAELRKAEPIHWVDVPDGCGGFEDNGYWLLSKHTDVKEVSRRSDLFSSWQNGAIPRWPREMKRDSIELQRNVMLNMDAPHHTRLRKIISRGFTPRAVGRLEDELAQRAQNIAKSAAAAGAGDFVEQVSCELPLQAIAGLLGVPQDDRDKLFRWSNEMTGGEDPEYADVDPAQSSMELIMYAMAMADERGKNPTDDIVTTLIQADIDGEKLSDDEFGFFVIMLSVAGNETTRNSITHGMIAFANNPDQWELFKKERPSTAADEIVRWATPVSAFQRTANEDTELNGVQIKRGQRLVMSYRSANFDEEVFDDPQLFNILRDPNPHVGFGGTGAHYCIGANLARMTINLIFNAVADHMPDLKPLSEPERLRSGWLNGIKHWQVDYTGKPVVAQ
;
A
#
# COMPACT_ATOMS: atom_id res chain seq x y z
N MET A 1 -15.22 1.04 28.42
CA MET A 1 -16.26 0.04 28.06
C MET A 1 -16.27 -0.08 26.55
N ALA A 2 -16.26 -1.29 26.03
CA ALA A 2 -16.35 -1.46 24.58
C ALA A 2 -17.63 -0.80 24.03
N PRO A 3 -17.61 -0.24 22.81
CA PRO A 3 -18.79 0.27 22.15
C PRO A 3 -19.88 -0.82 22.05
N PRO A 4 -21.17 -0.46 22.12
CA PRO A 4 -22.26 -1.42 22.37
C PRO A 4 -22.43 -2.51 21.28
N ASN A 5 -21.82 -2.39 20.11
CA ASN A 5 -21.98 -3.36 19.02
C ASN A 5 -20.68 -4.10 18.64
N ILE A 6 -19.59 -3.87 19.37
CA ILE A 6 -18.31 -4.51 19.09
C ILE A 6 -18.06 -5.61 20.13
N PRO A 7 -17.88 -6.88 19.72
CA PRO A 7 -17.47 -7.94 20.64
C PRO A 7 -16.17 -7.59 21.36
N ALA A 8 -16.04 -8.00 22.63
CA ALA A 8 -14.86 -7.68 23.43
C ALA A 8 -13.55 -8.32 22.90
N ASP A 9 -13.68 -9.37 22.10
CA ASP A 9 -12.62 -10.13 21.46
C ASP A 9 -12.44 -9.79 19.97
N PHE A 10 -13.02 -8.69 19.50
CA PHE A 10 -12.95 -8.30 18.10
C PHE A 10 -11.56 -7.73 17.76
N ASP A 11 -10.80 -8.48 16.98
CA ASP A 11 -9.50 -8.04 16.48
C ASP A 11 -9.64 -7.38 15.08
N PHE A 12 -9.46 -6.06 15.01
CA PHE A 12 -9.53 -5.27 13.76
C PHE A 12 -8.46 -5.63 12.74
N LEU A 13 -7.43 -6.36 13.15
CA LEU A 13 -6.35 -6.85 12.30
C LEU A 13 -6.52 -8.34 11.98
N ASP A 14 -7.61 -8.99 12.39
CA ASP A 14 -7.86 -10.37 12.03
C ASP A 14 -8.08 -10.47 10.51
N PRO A 15 -7.25 -11.27 9.80
CA PRO A 15 -7.37 -11.42 8.36
C PRO A 15 -8.70 -12.03 7.93
N ASP A 16 -9.36 -12.83 8.77
CA ASP A 16 -10.69 -13.39 8.47
C ASP A 16 -11.79 -12.35 8.57
N VAL A 17 -11.66 -11.38 9.49
CA VAL A 17 -12.56 -10.21 9.55
C VAL A 17 -12.39 -9.37 8.28
N ASN A 18 -11.16 -9.13 7.86
CA ASN A 18 -10.88 -8.32 6.67
C ASN A 18 -11.21 -9.03 5.36
N LEU A 19 -11.21 -10.37 5.34
CA LEU A 19 -11.53 -11.18 4.17
C LEU A 19 -12.98 -10.96 3.68
N VAL A 20 -13.93 -10.79 4.60
CA VAL A 20 -15.33 -10.50 4.25
C VAL A 20 -15.60 -9.03 3.95
N GLY A 21 -14.65 -8.16 4.24
CA GLY A 21 -14.71 -6.71 4.05
C GLY A 21 -14.18 -5.98 5.28
N LEU A 22 -13.61 -4.80 5.07
CA LEU A 22 -13.09 -4.02 6.19
C LEU A 22 -14.24 -3.61 7.12
N PRO A 23 -14.04 -3.65 8.45
CA PRO A 23 -15.09 -3.43 9.48
C PRO A 23 -15.43 -1.93 9.61
N VAL A 24 -16.02 -1.34 8.57
CA VAL A 24 -16.27 0.11 8.51
C VAL A 24 -17.32 0.60 9.49
N ALA A 25 -18.32 -0.24 9.80
CA ALA A 25 -19.35 0.11 10.77
C ALA A 25 -18.79 0.16 12.18
N GLU A 26 -18.03 -0.86 12.58
CA GLU A 26 -17.35 -0.98 13.86
C GLU A 26 -16.34 0.17 14.05
N LEU A 27 -15.58 0.49 13.02
CA LEU A 27 -14.65 1.63 13.04
C LEU A 27 -15.38 2.98 13.20
N ALA A 28 -16.56 3.14 12.59
CA ALA A 28 -17.38 4.34 12.78
C ALA A 28 -17.94 4.46 14.21
N GLU A 29 -18.32 3.35 14.82
CA GLU A 29 -18.73 3.32 16.24
C GLU A 29 -17.56 3.71 17.16
N LEU A 30 -16.36 3.18 16.91
CA LEU A 30 -15.16 3.52 17.68
C LEU A 30 -14.81 5.00 17.58
N ARG A 31 -14.84 5.60 16.39
CA ARG A 31 -14.54 7.03 16.23
C ARG A 31 -15.40 7.92 17.14
N LYS A 32 -16.65 7.51 17.37
CA LYS A 32 -17.62 8.28 18.18
C LYS A 32 -17.50 8.00 19.68
N ALA A 33 -17.32 6.71 20.03
CA ALA A 33 -17.43 6.28 21.43
C ALA A 33 -16.08 6.17 22.13
N GLU A 34 -15.07 5.63 21.47
CA GLU A 34 -13.74 5.34 22.04
C GLU A 34 -12.67 5.39 20.95
N PRO A 35 -12.31 6.57 20.44
CA PRO A 35 -11.43 6.72 19.27
C PRO A 35 -10.02 6.16 19.44
N ILE A 36 -9.56 6.00 20.69
CA ILE A 36 -8.31 5.31 21.06
C ILE A 36 -8.73 4.10 21.89
N HIS A 37 -8.78 2.94 21.24
CA HIS A 37 -9.36 1.72 21.78
C HIS A 37 -8.27 0.67 22.01
N TRP A 38 -8.27 0.04 23.21
CA TRP A 38 -7.37 -1.08 23.48
C TRP A 38 -7.94 -2.38 22.92
N VAL A 39 -7.14 -3.09 22.14
CA VAL A 39 -7.46 -4.42 21.60
C VAL A 39 -6.54 -5.44 22.25
N ASP A 40 -7.13 -6.39 22.97
CA ASP A 40 -6.38 -7.51 23.54
C ASP A 40 -6.02 -8.54 22.47
N VAL A 41 -4.76 -8.95 22.44
CA VAL A 41 -4.29 -10.08 21.62
C VAL A 41 -3.52 -11.05 22.49
N PRO A 42 -3.46 -12.36 22.13
CA PRO A 42 -2.66 -13.32 22.86
C PRO A 42 -1.20 -12.89 22.96
N ASP A 43 -0.61 -13.06 24.15
CA ASP A 43 0.78 -12.72 24.41
C ASP A 43 1.74 -13.45 23.45
N GLY A 44 2.69 -12.72 22.88
CA GLY A 44 3.66 -13.24 21.91
C GLY A 44 3.09 -13.52 20.50
N CYS A 45 1.85 -13.16 20.22
CA CYS A 45 1.23 -13.37 18.92
C CYS A 45 1.95 -12.58 17.82
N GLY A 46 2.34 -13.27 16.73
CA GLY A 46 3.03 -12.64 15.60
C GLY A 46 4.42 -12.10 15.92
N GLY A 47 5.07 -12.62 16.98
CA GLY A 47 6.40 -12.21 17.42
C GLY A 47 6.45 -10.88 18.18
N PHE A 48 5.29 -10.28 18.50
CA PHE A 48 5.21 -9.13 19.40
C PHE A 48 5.25 -9.57 20.85
N GLU A 49 6.09 -8.92 21.66
CA GLU A 49 6.28 -9.24 23.08
C GLU A 49 5.32 -8.39 23.94
N ASP A 50 4.03 -8.44 23.62
CA ASP A 50 2.97 -7.70 24.29
C ASP A 50 1.64 -8.48 24.23
N ASN A 51 0.62 -7.96 24.90
CA ASN A 51 -0.71 -8.56 24.99
C ASN A 51 -1.79 -7.72 24.30
N GLY A 52 -1.41 -6.77 23.44
CA GLY A 52 -2.39 -5.95 22.75
C GLY A 52 -1.82 -4.69 22.11
N TYR A 53 -2.72 -3.88 21.59
CA TYR A 53 -2.38 -2.63 20.94
C TYR A 53 -3.48 -1.58 21.11
N TRP A 54 -3.11 -0.31 21.02
CA TRP A 54 -4.05 0.81 20.90
C TRP A 54 -4.46 1.01 19.46
N LEU A 55 -5.73 0.84 19.11
CA LEU A 55 -6.27 1.19 17.81
C LEU A 55 -6.64 2.67 17.77
N LEU A 56 -6.06 3.41 16.82
CA LEU A 56 -6.38 4.81 16.58
C LEU A 56 -7.35 4.91 15.42
N SER A 57 -8.55 5.36 15.65
CA SER A 57 -9.62 5.40 14.64
C SER A 57 -9.88 6.78 14.06
N LYS A 58 -9.50 7.89 14.74
CA LYS A 58 -9.64 9.26 14.23
C LYS A 58 -8.48 9.70 13.36
N HIS A 59 -8.79 10.49 12.34
CA HIS A 59 -7.83 11.07 11.41
C HIS A 59 -6.78 11.96 12.13
N THR A 60 -7.21 12.75 13.11
CA THR A 60 -6.33 13.63 13.88
C THR A 60 -5.29 12.86 14.68
N ASP A 61 -5.68 11.76 15.32
CA ASP A 61 -4.79 10.92 16.13
C ASP A 61 -3.77 10.18 15.26
N VAL A 62 -4.23 9.66 14.12
CA VAL A 62 -3.37 9.02 13.10
C VAL A 62 -2.32 10.01 12.61
N LYS A 63 -2.70 11.25 12.32
CA LYS A 63 -1.74 12.29 11.88
C LYS A 63 -0.79 12.73 12.98
N GLU A 64 -1.26 12.83 14.22
CA GLU A 64 -0.41 13.20 15.35
C GLU A 64 0.67 12.15 15.58
N VAL A 65 0.31 10.87 15.67
CA VAL A 65 1.26 9.77 15.86
C VAL A 65 2.23 9.66 14.67
N SER A 66 1.73 9.81 13.44
CA SER A 66 2.58 9.78 12.24
C SER A 66 3.64 10.90 12.23
N ARG A 67 3.32 12.08 12.78
CA ARG A 67 4.20 13.26 12.78
C ARG A 67 5.25 13.21 13.87
N ARG A 68 4.94 12.60 15.03
CA ARG A 68 5.80 12.56 16.21
C ARG A 68 6.68 11.31 16.22
N SER A 69 7.53 11.16 15.19
CA SER A 69 8.43 10.00 15.05
C SER A 69 9.55 9.97 16.11
N ASP A 70 9.79 11.04 16.84
CA ASP A 70 10.64 11.10 18.02
C ASP A 70 10.05 10.35 19.22
N LEU A 71 8.73 10.39 19.37
CA LEU A 71 7.99 9.76 20.45
C LEU A 71 7.44 8.39 20.07
N PHE A 72 7.10 8.18 18.80
CA PHE A 72 6.48 6.97 18.30
C PHE A 72 7.36 6.27 17.25
N SER A 73 8.07 5.24 17.69
CA SER A 73 9.07 4.50 16.94
C SER A 73 8.45 3.60 15.86
N SER A 74 9.09 3.57 14.70
CA SER A 74 8.90 2.50 13.70
C SER A 74 9.84 1.31 13.93
N TRP A 75 10.93 1.51 14.69
CA TRP A 75 12.01 0.54 14.85
C TRP A 75 11.69 -0.61 15.82
N GLN A 76 11.04 -0.32 16.95
CA GLN A 76 10.92 -1.29 18.04
C GLN A 76 10.20 -2.56 17.64
N ASN A 77 9.00 -2.43 17.03
CA ASN A 77 8.14 -3.53 16.61
C ASN A 77 7.83 -3.53 15.10
N GLY A 78 8.53 -2.68 14.32
CA GLY A 78 8.22 -2.49 12.91
C GLY A 78 6.95 -1.66 12.68
N ALA A 79 6.68 -1.33 11.42
CA ALA A 79 5.51 -0.56 11.02
C ALA A 79 4.31 -1.43 10.63
N ILE A 80 4.51 -2.71 10.31
CA ILE A 80 3.46 -3.65 9.96
C ILE A 80 2.81 -4.17 11.24
N PRO A 81 1.48 -4.00 11.43
CA PRO A 81 0.83 -4.27 12.70
C PRO A 81 0.44 -5.75 12.91
N ARG A 82 0.50 -6.55 11.86
CA ARG A 82 0.08 -7.96 11.88
C ARG A 82 1.07 -8.83 11.12
N TRP A 83 1.41 -9.94 11.72
CA TRP A 83 2.18 -11.03 11.16
C TRP A 83 1.50 -12.38 11.44
N PRO A 84 1.81 -13.45 10.70
CA PRO A 84 1.37 -14.79 11.04
C PRO A 84 1.67 -15.13 12.49
N ARG A 85 0.76 -15.85 13.16
CA ARG A 85 0.84 -16.12 14.61
C ARG A 85 2.16 -16.79 15.03
N GLU A 86 2.72 -17.59 14.15
CA GLU A 86 3.94 -18.39 14.37
C GLU A 86 5.23 -17.58 14.17
N MET A 87 5.11 -16.32 13.70
CA MET A 87 6.29 -15.47 13.49
C MET A 87 7.03 -15.24 14.79
N LYS A 88 8.37 -15.33 14.73
CA LYS A 88 9.24 -15.15 15.87
C LYS A 88 9.77 -13.71 15.93
N ARG A 89 10.20 -13.30 17.12
CA ARG A 89 10.80 -12.00 17.37
C ARG A 89 11.97 -11.68 16.44
N ASP A 90 12.86 -12.64 16.21
CA ASP A 90 14.05 -12.48 15.35
C ASP A 90 13.64 -12.04 13.91
N SER A 91 12.50 -12.51 13.43
CA SER A 91 12.00 -12.12 12.10
C SER A 91 11.55 -10.65 12.07
N ILE A 92 10.94 -10.14 13.16
CA ILE A 92 10.62 -8.72 13.30
C ILE A 92 11.90 -7.88 13.33
N GLU A 93 12.93 -8.35 14.02
CA GLU A 93 14.22 -7.67 14.10
C GLU A 93 14.93 -7.60 12.74
N LEU A 94 14.82 -8.64 11.93
CA LEU A 94 15.31 -8.62 10.55
C LEU A 94 14.61 -7.54 9.70
N GLN A 95 13.31 -7.35 9.90
CA GLN A 95 12.55 -6.32 9.19
C GLN A 95 13.01 -4.88 9.49
N ARG A 96 13.76 -4.66 10.55
CA ARG A 96 14.36 -3.36 10.90
C ARG A 96 15.34 -2.84 9.83
N ASN A 97 15.85 -3.70 8.96
CA ASN A 97 16.71 -3.31 7.84
C ASN A 97 15.91 -2.65 6.68
N VAL A 98 14.59 -2.77 6.68
CA VAL A 98 13.73 -2.07 5.72
C VAL A 98 13.50 -0.64 6.19
N MET A 99 13.72 0.37 5.33
CA MET A 99 13.62 1.80 5.67
C MET A 99 12.26 2.17 6.30
N LEU A 100 11.18 1.50 5.94
CA LEU A 100 9.85 1.67 6.54
C LEU A 100 9.86 1.48 8.07
N ASN A 101 10.74 0.62 8.57
CA ASN A 101 10.86 0.24 9.98
C ASN A 101 11.99 0.97 10.70
N MET A 102 12.61 1.97 10.10
CA MET A 102 13.71 2.72 10.71
C MET A 102 13.24 4.02 11.35
N ASP A 103 13.98 4.45 12.37
CA ASP A 103 13.86 5.79 12.96
C ASP A 103 15.07 6.66 12.59
N ALA A 104 14.98 7.96 12.89
CA ALA A 104 16.13 8.85 12.79
C ALA A 104 17.26 8.40 13.75
N PRO A 105 18.55 8.53 13.39
CA PRO A 105 19.05 9.20 12.17
C PRO A 105 19.10 8.32 10.92
N HIS A 106 19.04 6.97 11.05
CA HIS A 106 19.20 6.04 9.93
C HIS A 106 18.13 6.26 8.86
N HIS A 107 16.86 6.35 9.24
CA HIS A 107 15.77 6.68 8.31
C HIS A 107 16.06 7.97 7.55
N THR A 108 16.45 9.03 8.24
CA THR A 108 16.69 10.35 7.63
C THR A 108 17.79 10.28 6.58
N ARG A 109 18.88 9.55 6.87
CA ARG A 109 19.99 9.35 5.94
C ARG A 109 19.54 8.61 4.67
N LEU A 110 18.93 7.43 4.83
CA LEU A 110 18.48 6.63 3.70
C LEU A 110 17.42 7.38 2.88
N ARG A 111 16.45 8.00 3.55
CA ARG A 111 15.41 8.81 2.89
C ARG A 111 16.01 9.92 2.02
N LYS A 112 17.04 10.62 2.51
CA LYS A 112 17.73 11.68 1.76
C LYS A 112 18.40 11.15 0.49
N ILE A 113 19.01 9.97 0.55
CA ILE A 113 19.63 9.31 -0.60
C ILE A 113 18.55 8.92 -1.64
N ILE A 114 17.55 8.16 -1.20
CA ILE A 114 16.51 7.54 -2.03
C ILE A 114 15.62 8.60 -2.69
N SER A 115 15.31 9.71 -1.99
CA SER A 115 14.46 10.79 -2.51
C SER A 115 14.98 11.42 -3.80
N ARG A 116 16.27 11.27 -4.13
CA ARG A 116 16.84 11.75 -5.39
C ARG A 116 16.22 11.07 -6.61
N GLY A 117 15.86 9.77 -6.48
CA GLY A 117 15.19 9.00 -7.53
C GLY A 117 13.69 9.30 -7.69
N PHE A 118 13.08 9.94 -6.68
CA PHE A 118 11.63 10.21 -6.63
C PHE A 118 11.27 11.70 -6.73
N THR A 119 12.18 12.52 -7.22
CA THR A 119 11.86 13.94 -7.46
C THR A 119 10.75 14.08 -8.51
N PRO A 120 9.92 15.15 -8.48
CA PRO A 120 8.91 15.38 -9.52
C PRO A 120 9.48 15.33 -10.94
N ARG A 121 10.71 15.81 -11.13
CA ARG A 121 11.40 15.74 -12.43
C ARG A 121 11.76 14.30 -12.82
N ALA A 122 12.22 13.47 -11.89
CA ALA A 122 12.55 12.07 -12.15
C ALA A 122 11.29 11.27 -12.50
N VAL A 123 10.22 11.47 -11.73
CA VAL A 123 8.91 10.85 -11.99
C VAL A 123 8.32 11.32 -13.32
N GLY A 124 8.35 12.62 -13.60
CA GLY A 124 7.81 13.19 -14.86
C GLY A 124 8.48 12.67 -16.13
N ARG A 125 9.75 12.22 -16.06
CA ARG A 125 10.42 11.58 -17.21
C ARG A 125 9.82 10.24 -17.62
N LEU A 126 9.10 9.58 -16.69
CA LEU A 126 8.44 8.30 -16.95
C LEU A 126 7.04 8.47 -17.56
N GLU A 127 6.48 9.68 -17.56
CA GLU A 127 5.07 9.92 -17.87
C GLU A 127 4.69 9.47 -19.28
N ASP A 128 5.46 9.88 -20.30
CA ASP A 128 5.17 9.54 -21.70
C ASP A 128 5.25 8.03 -21.95
N GLU A 129 6.25 7.38 -21.37
CA GLU A 129 6.42 5.93 -21.49
C GLU A 129 5.29 5.19 -20.77
N LEU A 130 4.94 5.57 -19.53
CA LEU A 130 3.86 4.96 -18.77
C LEU A 130 2.50 5.23 -19.40
N ALA A 131 2.29 6.40 -20.01
CA ALA A 131 1.06 6.69 -20.77
C ALA A 131 0.91 5.74 -21.94
N GLN A 132 1.99 5.53 -22.73
CA GLN A 132 1.95 4.58 -23.85
C GLN A 132 1.71 3.14 -23.35
N ARG A 133 2.33 2.73 -22.27
CA ARG A 133 2.14 1.41 -21.64
C ARG A 133 0.70 1.24 -21.16
N ALA A 134 0.10 2.23 -20.49
CA ALA A 134 -1.30 2.21 -20.06
C ALA A 134 -2.25 1.99 -21.24
N GLN A 135 -2.02 2.72 -22.35
CA GLN A 135 -2.81 2.55 -23.58
C GLN A 135 -2.68 1.14 -24.16
N ASN A 136 -1.48 0.56 -24.16
CA ASN A 136 -1.26 -0.79 -24.67
C ASN A 136 -1.94 -1.85 -23.79
N ILE A 137 -1.85 -1.72 -22.45
CA ILE A 137 -2.52 -2.60 -21.49
C ILE A 137 -4.03 -2.60 -21.72
N ALA A 138 -4.64 -1.41 -21.75
CA ALA A 138 -6.09 -1.29 -21.95
C ALA A 138 -6.56 -1.81 -23.31
N LYS A 139 -5.79 -1.58 -24.39
CA LYS A 139 -6.08 -2.14 -25.72
C LYS A 139 -6.01 -3.66 -25.74
N SER A 140 -5.01 -4.24 -25.08
CA SER A 140 -4.83 -5.71 -25.02
C SER A 140 -5.97 -6.37 -24.25
N ALA A 141 -6.35 -5.81 -23.09
CA ALA A 141 -7.49 -6.29 -22.30
C ALA A 141 -8.81 -6.16 -23.09
N ALA A 142 -9.06 -5.01 -23.72
CA ALA A 142 -10.24 -4.82 -24.57
C ALA A 142 -10.32 -5.83 -25.73
N ALA A 143 -9.17 -6.16 -26.34
CA ALA A 143 -9.10 -7.15 -27.43
C ALA A 143 -9.35 -8.59 -26.93
N ALA A 144 -9.02 -8.89 -25.68
CA ALA A 144 -9.33 -10.18 -25.05
C ALA A 144 -10.84 -10.35 -24.77
N GLY A 145 -11.59 -9.26 -24.65
CA GLY A 145 -13.04 -9.24 -24.49
C GLY A 145 -13.50 -9.45 -23.04
N ALA A 146 -12.88 -10.36 -22.30
CA ALA A 146 -13.14 -10.60 -20.87
C ALA A 146 -11.89 -11.23 -20.22
N GLY A 147 -11.79 -11.11 -18.90
CA GLY A 147 -10.70 -11.71 -18.15
C GLY A 147 -10.57 -11.17 -16.73
N ASP A 148 -9.45 -11.51 -16.11
CA ASP A 148 -9.11 -11.03 -14.77
C ASP A 148 -8.56 -9.62 -14.82
N PHE A 149 -9.30 -8.65 -14.26
CA PHE A 149 -8.90 -7.24 -14.25
C PHE A 149 -7.64 -7.01 -13.40
N VAL A 150 -7.42 -7.81 -12.38
CA VAL A 150 -6.23 -7.67 -11.53
C VAL A 150 -4.99 -8.02 -12.33
N GLU A 151 -4.96 -9.19 -12.96
CA GLU A 151 -3.80 -9.67 -13.73
C GLU A 151 -3.56 -8.84 -15.01
N GLN A 152 -4.64 -8.56 -15.76
CA GLN A 152 -4.52 -7.98 -17.10
C GLN A 152 -4.42 -6.45 -17.12
N VAL A 153 -4.86 -5.78 -16.03
CA VAL A 153 -4.92 -4.32 -16.01
C VAL A 153 -4.26 -3.74 -14.75
N SER A 154 -4.74 -4.13 -13.55
CA SER A 154 -4.36 -3.43 -12.32
C SER A 154 -2.90 -3.64 -11.92
N CYS A 155 -2.33 -4.83 -12.12
CA CYS A 155 -0.95 -5.13 -11.76
C CYS A 155 0.05 -4.69 -12.82
N GLU A 156 -0.35 -4.68 -14.10
CA GLU A 156 0.57 -4.51 -15.23
C GLU A 156 1.29 -3.13 -15.21
N LEU A 157 0.55 -2.03 -15.08
CA LEU A 157 1.18 -0.71 -15.16
C LEU A 157 2.07 -0.41 -13.95
N PRO A 158 1.67 -0.66 -12.69
CA PRO A 158 2.55 -0.50 -11.53
C PRO A 158 3.82 -1.35 -11.63
N LEU A 159 3.68 -2.60 -12.07
CA LEU A 159 4.80 -3.53 -12.23
C LEU A 159 5.80 -3.02 -13.28
N GLN A 160 5.29 -2.58 -14.43
CA GLN A 160 6.11 -2.01 -15.50
C GLN A 160 6.77 -0.68 -15.06
N ALA A 161 6.08 0.13 -14.24
CA ALA A 161 6.62 1.37 -13.69
C ALA A 161 7.80 1.08 -12.74
N ILE A 162 7.64 0.11 -11.82
CA ILE A 162 8.71 -0.28 -10.89
C ILE A 162 9.87 -0.95 -11.63
N ALA A 163 9.60 -1.84 -12.59
CA ALA A 163 10.64 -2.44 -13.42
C ALA A 163 11.42 -1.38 -14.19
N GLY A 164 10.74 -0.41 -14.82
CA GLY A 164 11.37 0.70 -15.51
C GLY A 164 12.18 1.60 -14.57
N LEU A 165 11.66 1.92 -13.40
CA LEU A 165 12.33 2.73 -12.39
C LEU A 165 13.61 2.05 -11.88
N LEU A 166 13.56 0.74 -11.61
CA LEU A 166 14.71 -0.07 -11.20
C LEU A 166 15.67 -0.38 -12.35
N GLY A 167 15.27 -0.16 -13.60
CA GLY A 167 16.04 -0.61 -14.79
C GLY A 167 16.03 -2.14 -14.95
N VAL A 168 15.00 -2.82 -14.43
CA VAL A 168 14.78 -4.26 -14.63
C VAL A 168 14.29 -4.48 -16.06
N PRO A 169 14.88 -5.45 -16.82
CA PRO A 169 14.36 -5.84 -18.12
C PRO A 169 12.86 -6.21 -18.04
N GLN A 170 12.06 -5.75 -19.01
CA GLN A 170 10.61 -6.01 -18.97
C GLN A 170 10.27 -7.51 -19.01
N ASP A 171 11.15 -8.33 -19.60
CA ASP A 171 10.99 -9.79 -19.61
C ASP A 171 11.15 -10.43 -18.21
N ASP A 172 11.79 -9.72 -17.26
CA ASP A 172 11.97 -10.18 -15.88
C ASP A 172 10.91 -9.65 -14.91
N ARG A 173 9.97 -8.81 -15.38
CA ARG A 173 8.94 -8.18 -14.50
C ARG A 173 8.07 -9.21 -13.77
N ASP A 174 7.80 -10.35 -14.41
CA ASP A 174 6.99 -11.42 -13.81
C ASP A 174 7.66 -12.02 -12.56
N LYS A 175 9.00 -11.98 -12.49
CA LYS A 175 9.74 -12.38 -11.28
C LYS A 175 9.45 -11.41 -10.13
N LEU A 176 9.46 -10.09 -10.41
CA LEU A 176 9.12 -9.07 -9.41
C LEU A 176 7.69 -9.23 -8.90
N PHE A 177 6.74 -9.51 -9.79
CA PHE A 177 5.34 -9.76 -9.45
C PHE A 177 5.21 -10.97 -8.53
N ARG A 178 5.80 -12.10 -8.91
CA ARG A 178 5.79 -13.33 -8.12
C ARG A 178 6.37 -13.08 -6.72
N TRP A 179 7.59 -12.55 -6.63
CA TRP A 179 8.24 -12.30 -5.34
C TRP A 179 7.44 -11.34 -4.45
N SER A 180 6.86 -10.27 -5.03
CA SER A 180 6.03 -9.32 -4.28
C SER A 180 4.80 -9.99 -3.66
N ASN A 181 4.07 -10.80 -4.43
CA ASN A 181 2.89 -11.52 -3.94
C ASN A 181 3.27 -12.54 -2.84
N GLU A 182 4.33 -13.31 -3.07
CA GLU A 182 4.82 -14.33 -2.14
C GLU A 182 5.26 -13.70 -0.79
N MET A 183 5.88 -12.52 -0.82
CA MET A 183 6.29 -11.81 0.40
C MET A 183 5.12 -11.20 1.19
N THR A 184 4.01 -10.86 0.52
CA THR A 184 2.88 -10.15 1.15
C THR A 184 1.68 -11.04 1.44
N GLY A 185 1.60 -12.19 0.78
CA GLY A 185 0.47 -13.13 0.87
C GLY A 185 0.54 -14.16 1.99
N GLY A 186 1.50 -14.08 2.91
CA GLY A 186 1.80 -15.15 3.87
C GLY A 186 0.67 -15.56 4.82
N GLU A 187 -0.42 -14.79 4.94
CA GLU A 187 -1.63 -15.19 5.67
C GLU A 187 -2.73 -15.75 4.75
N ASP A 188 -2.57 -15.68 3.43
CA ASP A 188 -3.56 -16.15 2.45
C ASP A 188 -3.30 -17.60 2.05
N PRO A 189 -4.32 -18.48 2.00
CA PRO A 189 -4.17 -19.88 1.62
C PRO A 189 -3.54 -20.11 0.23
N GLU A 190 -3.67 -19.17 -0.70
CA GLU A 190 -3.08 -19.27 -2.04
C GLU A 190 -1.55 -19.30 -1.99
N TYR A 191 -0.94 -18.71 -0.95
CA TYR A 191 0.51 -18.67 -0.74
C TYR A 191 0.99 -19.57 0.41
N ALA A 192 0.17 -20.50 0.89
CA ALA A 192 0.47 -21.34 2.06
C ALA A 192 1.71 -22.23 1.88
N ASP A 193 2.01 -22.64 0.65
CA ASP A 193 3.15 -23.51 0.32
C ASP A 193 4.42 -22.72 -0.05
N VAL A 194 4.39 -21.39 0.06
CA VAL A 194 5.51 -20.52 -0.32
C VAL A 194 6.28 -20.07 0.92
N ASP A 195 7.61 -20.06 0.82
CA ASP A 195 8.49 -19.46 1.84
C ASP A 195 8.80 -17.99 1.47
N PRO A 196 8.21 -16.99 2.15
CA PRO A 196 8.48 -15.57 1.88
C PRO A 196 9.95 -15.18 2.07
N ALA A 197 10.70 -15.91 2.91
CA ALA A 197 12.12 -15.65 3.12
C ALA A 197 12.95 -16.06 1.88
N GLN A 198 12.57 -17.15 1.20
CA GLN A 198 13.20 -17.56 -0.04
C GLN A 198 12.97 -16.50 -1.14
N SER A 199 11.74 -16.02 -1.32
CA SER A 199 11.40 -15.00 -2.31
C SER A 199 12.14 -13.68 -2.04
N SER A 200 12.27 -13.29 -0.77
CA SER A 200 13.07 -12.13 -0.37
C SER A 200 14.55 -12.31 -0.73
N MET A 201 15.12 -13.50 -0.50
CA MET A 201 16.52 -13.78 -0.82
C MET A 201 16.77 -13.79 -2.33
N GLU A 202 15.88 -14.40 -3.12
CA GLU A 202 15.96 -14.39 -4.59
C GLU A 202 15.95 -12.97 -5.13
N LEU A 203 15.08 -12.10 -4.60
CA LEU A 203 15.01 -10.69 -4.99
C LEU A 203 16.27 -9.91 -4.61
N ILE A 204 16.83 -10.14 -3.40
CA ILE A 204 18.11 -9.52 -2.99
C ILE A 204 19.23 -9.94 -3.95
N MET A 205 19.36 -11.23 -4.24
CA MET A 205 20.39 -11.73 -5.16
C MET A 205 20.26 -11.11 -6.56
N TYR A 206 19.05 -10.99 -7.04
CA TYR A 206 18.77 -10.32 -8.31
C TYR A 206 19.15 -8.84 -8.27
N ALA A 207 18.80 -8.12 -7.21
CA ALA A 207 19.16 -6.73 -7.01
C ALA A 207 20.68 -6.50 -6.94
N MET A 208 21.40 -7.38 -6.24
CA MET A 208 22.86 -7.32 -6.15
C MET A 208 23.54 -7.56 -7.50
N ALA A 209 23.04 -8.52 -8.29
CA ALA A 209 23.54 -8.76 -9.63
C ALA A 209 23.33 -7.53 -10.55
N MET A 210 22.19 -6.85 -10.42
CA MET A 210 21.93 -5.60 -11.12
C MET A 210 22.86 -4.47 -10.67
N ALA A 211 23.10 -4.33 -9.37
CA ALA A 211 24.01 -3.31 -8.84
C ALA A 211 25.46 -3.50 -9.36
N ASP A 212 25.94 -4.74 -9.38
CA ASP A 212 27.26 -5.08 -9.95
C ASP A 212 27.36 -4.73 -11.44
N GLU A 213 26.31 -5.05 -12.21
CA GLU A 213 26.25 -4.71 -13.64
C GLU A 213 26.21 -3.19 -13.86
N ARG A 214 25.40 -2.45 -13.07
CA ARG A 214 25.32 -0.97 -13.16
C ARG A 214 26.59 -0.29 -12.67
N GLY A 215 27.32 -0.90 -11.76
CA GLY A 215 28.65 -0.42 -11.36
C GLY A 215 29.67 -0.43 -12.51
N LYS A 216 29.54 -1.42 -13.41
CA LYS A 216 30.41 -1.57 -14.61
C LYS A 216 29.87 -0.77 -15.81
N ASN A 217 28.55 -0.80 -16.00
CA ASN A 217 27.84 -0.22 -17.13
C ASN A 217 26.70 0.68 -16.64
N PRO A 218 26.97 1.92 -16.19
CA PRO A 218 25.94 2.84 -15.68
C PRO A 218 24.87 3.16 -16.71
N THR A 219 23.61 3.25 -16.28
CA THR A 219 22.44 3.63 -17.09
C THR A 219 21.66 4.77 -16.41
N ASP A 220 20.66 5.34 -17.07
CA ASP A 220 19.80 6.39 -16.48
C ASP A 220 18.64 5.75 -15.71
N ASP A 221 18.96 4.92 -14.70
CA ASP A 221 17.99 4.28 -13.81
C ASP A 221 18.24 4.62 -12.33
N ILE A 222 17.29 4.26 -11.46
CA ILE A 222 17.42 4.55 -10.02
C ILE A 222 18.53 3.70 -9.38
N VAL A 223 18.79 2.48 -9.87
CA VAL A 223 19.86 1.62 -9.37
C VAL A 223 21.19 2.31 -9.54
N THR A 224 21.50 2.77 -10.77
CA THR A 224 22.72 3.57 -11.03
C THR A 224 22.79 4.81 -10.16
N THR A 225 21.67 5.55 -10.04
CA THR A 225 21.59 6.75 -9.22
C THR A 225 21.92 6.45 -7.74
N LEU A 226 21.42 5.35 -7.21
CA LEU A 226 21.59 4.99 -5.80
C LEU A 226 22.98 4.45 -5.49
N ILE A 227 23.53 3.57 -6.33
CA ILE A 227 24.89 3.03 -6.12
C ILE A 227 25.98 4.09 -6.29
N GLN A 228 25.70 5.14 -7.08
CA GLN A 228 26.60 6.29 -7.27
C GLN A 228 26.33 7.43 -6.26
N ALA A 229 25.23 7.36 -5.52
CA ALA A 229 24.89 8.42 -4.56
C ALA A 229 25.93 8.46 -3.43
N ASP A 230 26.50 9.64 -3.27
CA ASP A 230 27.38 9.99 -2.15
C ASP A 230 26.79 11.24 -1.49
N ILE A 231 26.48 11.15 -0.21
CA ILE A 231 26.00 12.27 0.59
C ILE A 231 26.94 12.43 1.77
N ASP A 232 27.78 13.44 1.71
CA ASP A 232 28.74 13.75 2.76
C ASP A 232 29.74 12.60 3.04
N GLY A 233 30.09 11.80 2.01
CA GLY A 233 30.93 10.60 2.12
C GLY A 233 30.17 9.33 2.46
N GLU A 234 28.85 9.39 2.62
CA GLU A 234 28.00 8.25 2.94
C GLU A 234 27.30 7.69 1.70
N LYS A 235 27.51 6.39 1.45
CA LYS A 235 26.85 5.62 0.38
C LYS A 235 25.91 4.59 0.97
N LEU A 236 25.05 4.02 0.15
CA LEU A 236 24.32 2.81 0.54
C LEU A 236 25.29 1.65 0.66
N SER A 237 25.14 0.84 1.72
CA SER A 237 25.75 -0.49 1.75
C SER A 237 24.99 -1.44 0.83
N ASP A 238 25.61 -2.57 0.52
CA ASP A 238 24.97 -3.61 -0.30
C ASP A 238 23.67 -4.10 0.34
N ASP A 239 23.67 -4.33 1.65
CA ASP A 239 22.46 -4.74 2.39
C ASP A 239 21.37 -3.67 2.33
N GLU A 240 21.70 -2.39 2.57
CA GLU A 240 20.75 -1.28 2.49
C GLU A 240 20.15 -1.17 1.08
N PHE A 241 20.93 -1.40 0.04
CA PHE A 241 20.46 -1.43 -1.33
C PHE A 241 19.51 -2.61 -1.57
N GLY A 242 19.87 -3.82 -1.13
CA GLY A 242 19.02 -5.02 -1.24
C GLY A 242 17.66 -4.83 -0.57
N PHE A 243 17.65 -4.37 0.69
CA PHE A 243 16.40 -4.09 1.42
C PHE A 243 15.60 -2.94 0.82
N PHE A 244 16.25 -1.96 0.20
CA PHE A 244 15.54 -0.92 -0.54
C PHE A 244 14.80 -1.49 -1.76
N VAL A 245 15.43 -2.38 -2.53
CA VAL A 245 14.79 -3.01 -3.69
C VAL A 245 13.61 -3.88 -3.27
N ILE A 246 13.72 -4.65 -2.17
CA ILE A 246 12.58 -5.38 -1.58
C ILE A 246 11.44 -4.40 -1.28
N MET A 247 11.74 -3.34 -0.54
CA MET A 247 10.72 -2.36 -0.14
C MET A 247 10.04 -1.73 -1.36
N LEU A 248 10.80 -1.36 -2.39
CA LEU A 248 10.25 -0.73 -3.58
C LEU A 248 9.39 -1.69 -4.39
N SER A 249 9.82 -2.95 -4.54
CA SER A 249 9.09 -3.97 -5.28
C SER A 249 7.72 -4.27 -4.65
N VAL A 250 7.67 -4.38 -3.32
CA VAL A 250 6.41 -4.59 -2.59
C VAL A 250 5.56 -3.33 -2.55
N ALA A 251 6.14 -2.22 -2.07
CA ALA A 251 5.35 -1.01 -1.80
C ALA A 251 4.82 -0.35 -3.08
N GLY A 252 5.56 -0.41 -4.19
CA GLY A 252 5.19 0.25 -5.43
C GLY A 252 4.19 -0.54 -6.27
N ASN A 253 4.22 -1.86 -6.20
CA ASN A 253 3.33 -2.74 -6.95
C ASN A 253 1.99 -2.95 -6.22
N GLU A 254 2.05 -3.54 -5.04
CA GLU A 254 0.88 -4.03 -4.30
C GLU A 254 -0.15 -2.94 -4.01
N THR A 255 0.31 -1.81 -3.51
CA THR A 255 -0.58 -0.71 -3.10
C THR A 255 -1.26 -0.03 -4.29
N THR A 256 -0.53 0.17 -5.39
CA THR A 256 -1.07 0.80 -6.60
C THR A 256 -2.03 -0.13 -7.33
N ARG A 257 -1.70 -1.43 -7.44
CA ARG A 257 -2.59 -2.47 -7.96
C ARG A 257 -3.93 -2.48 -7.24
N ASN A 258 -3.89 -2.54 -5.90
CA ASN A 258 -5.10 -2.55 -5.09
C ASN A 258 -5.89 -1.24 -5.21
N SER A 259 -5.23 -0.08 -5.32
CA SER A 259 -5.90 1.20 -5.57
C SER A 259 -6.64 1.19 -6.91
N ILE A 260 -6.02 0.70 -7.98
CA ILE A 260 -6.63 0.61 -9.32
C ILE A 260 -7.83 -0.34 -9.29
N THR A 261 -7.68 -1.53 -8.70
CA THR A 261 -8.77 -2.51 -8.63
C THR A 261 -9.96 -1.96 -7.84
N HIS A 262 -9.74 -1.47 -6.61
CA HIS A 262 -10.80 -0.87 -5.80
C HIS A 262 -11.42 0.36 -6.44
N GLY A 263 -10.62 1.15 -7.15
CA GLY A 263 -11.12 2.31 -7.91
C GLY A 263 -12.10 1.90 -9.01
N MET A 264 -11.79 0.83 -9.76
CA MET A 264 -12.70 0.34 -10.79
C MET A 264 -13.96 -0.30 -10.20
N ILE A 265 -13.82 -1.04 -9.09
CA ILE A 265 -14.99 -1.55 -8.34
C ILE A 265 -15.86 -0.38 -7.85
N ALA A 266 -15.24 0.70 -7.34
CA ALA A 266 -15.98 1.89 -6.92
C ALA A 266 -16.72 2.55 -8.09
N PHE A 267 -16.10 2.67 -9.25
CA PHE A 267 -16.78 3.16 -10.45
C PHE A 267 -17.93 2.26 -10.93
N ALA A 268 -17.73 0.94 -10.87
CA ALA A 268 -18.80 -0.01 -11.23
C ALA A 268 -20.03 0.11 -10.30
N ASN A 269 -19.80 0.42 -9.02
CA ASN A 269 -20.86 0.66 -8.03
C ASN A 269 -21.42 2.10 -8.03
N ASN A 270 -20.75 3.05 -8.69
CA ASN A 270 -21.14 4.45 -8.80
C ASN A 270 -21.07 4.88 -10.29
N PRO A 271 -22.00 4.43 -11.13
CA PRO A 271 -21.94 4.65 -12.58
C PRO A 271 -22.00 6.14 -12.98
N ASP A 272 -22.63 7.00 -12.18
CA ASP A 272 -22.61 8.46 -12.36
C ASP A 272 -21.21 9.05 -12.25
N GLN A 273 -20.40 8.53 -11.33
CA GLN A 273 -19.00 8.95 -11.16
C GLN A 273 -18.12 8.43 -12.32
N TRP A 274 -18.44 7.25 -12.87
CA TRP A 274 -17.78 6.75 -14.06
C TRP A 274 -18.09 7.57 -15.30
N GLU A 275 -19.38 7.93 -15.53
CA GLU A 275 -19.77 8.83 -16.61
C GLU A 275 -19.09 10.21 -16.49
N LEU A 276 -19.02 10.74 -15.27
CA LEU A 276 -18.32 11.99 -14.99
C LEU A 276 -16.81 11.85 -15.32
N PHE A 277 -16.18 10.76 -14.88
CA PHE A 277 -14.75 10.51 -15.14
C PHE A 277 -14.49 10.39 -16.65
N LYS A 278 -15.29 9.62 -17.39
CA LYS A 278 -15.17 9.48 -18.85
C LYS A 278 -15.20 10.80 -19.58
N LYS A 279 -15.99 11.74 -19.09
CA LYS A 279 -16.18 13.06 -19.70
C LYS A 279 -15.11 14.08 -19.31
N GLU A 280 -14.75 14.17 -18.03
CA GLU A 280 -14.00 15.31 -17.49
C GLU A 280 -12.55 14.96 -17.12
N ARG A 281 -12.22 13.68 -16.85
CA ARG A 281 -10.89 13.19 -16.50
C ARG A 281 -10.22 13.99 -15.35
N PRO A 282 -10.91 14.25 -14.23
CA PRO A 282 -10.37 15.10 -13.18
C PRO A 282 -9.15 14.47 -12.52
N SER A 283 -8.09 15.24 -12.31
CA SER A 283 -6.88 14.78 -11.63
C SER A 283 -7.11 14.45 -10.14
N THR A 284 -8.16 14.99 -9.54
CA THR A 284 -8.61 14.70 -8.16
C THR A 284 -9.08 13.25 -7.97
N ALA A 285 -9.44 12.57 -9.06
CA ALA A 285 -9.91 11.19 -9.02
C ALA A 285 -8.88 10.24 -8.38
N ALA A 286 -7.58 10.42 -8.64
CA ALA A 286 -6.54 9.56 -8.06
C ALA A 286 -6.52 9.63 -6.53
N ASP A 287 -6.64 10.81 -5.95
CA ASP A 287 -6.67 10.95 -4.48
C ASP A 287 -7.97 10.36 -3.89
N GLU A 288 -9.12 10.53 -4.55
CA GLU A 288 -10.36 9.89 -4.08
C GLU A 288 -10.32 8.37 -4.20
N ILE A 289 -9.73 7.84 -5.27
CA ILE A 289 -9.50 6.40 -5.42
C ILE A 289 -8.63 5.87 -4.28
N VAL A 290 -7.52 6.55 -3.96
CA VAL A 290 -6.62 6.14 -2.87
C VAL A 290 -7.31 6.26 -1.50
N ARG A 291 -8.09 7.32 -1.25
CA ARG A 291 -8.90 7.47 -0.04
C ARG A 291 -9.87 6.31 0.12
N TRP A 292 -10.64 6.03 -0.92
CA TRP A 292 -11.66 4.98 -0.95
C TRP A 292 -11.08 3.59 -0.81
N ALA A 293 -10.04 3.29 -1.57
CA ALA A 293 -9.35 2.00 -1.54
C ALA A 293 -8.66 1.76 -0.20
N THR A 294 -7.95 2.78 0.31
CA THR A 294 -7.04 2.64 1.45
C THR A 294 -6.26 1.32 1.38
N PRO A 295 -5.38 1.14 0.37
CA PRO A 295 -4.76 -0.16 0.08
C PRO A 295 -3.92 -0.72 1.22
N VAL A 296 -3.31 0.15 2.03
CA VAL A 296 -2.78 -0.17 3.36
C VAL A 296 -3.82 0.26 4.37
N SER A 297 -4.49 -0.70 5.02
CA SER A 297 -5.56 -0.41 5.98
C SER A 297 -5.03 0.14 7.29
N ALA A 298 -3.84 -0.28 7.72
CA ALA A 298 -3.19 0.18 8.93
C ALA A 298 -1.66 0.02 8.90
N PHE A 299 -0.96 0.91 9.59
CA PHE A 299 0.40 0.73 10.08
C PHE A 299 0.44 0.95 11.59
N GLN A 300 1.55 0.60 12.23
CA GLN A 300 1.73 0.82 13.67
C GLN A 300 2.96 1.65 14.01
N ARG A 301 3.00 2.10 15.26
CA ARG A 301 4.17 2.67 15.95
C ARG A 301 4.24 2.09 17.36
N THR A 302 5.39 2.26 18.00
CA THR A 302 5.60 1.88 19.40
C THR A 302 6.00 3.10 20.21
N ALA A 303 5.40 3.31 21.37
CA ALA A 303 5.73 4.44 22.22
C ALA A 303 7.15 4.30 22.82
N ASN A 304 8.00 5.31 22.64
CA ASN A 304 9.35 5.35 23.16
C ASN A 304 9.42 5.64 24.66
N GLU A 305 8.39 6.30 25.20
CA GLU A 305 8.26 6.69 26.60
C GLU A 305 6.79 6.73 27.02
N ASP A 306 6.53 6.80 28.32
CA ASP A 306 5.19 7.05 28.84
C ASP A 306 4.71 8.41 28.33
N THR A 307 3.53 8.43 27.71
CA THR A 307 2.95 9.65 27.12
C THR A 307 1.45 9.66 27.21
N GLU A 308 0.84 10.77 26.86
CA GLU A 308 -0.60 10.92 26.75
C GLU A 308 -1.01 11.28 25.32
N LEU A 309 -2.04 10.62 24.80
CA LEU A 309 -2.68 10.94 23.53
C LEU A 309 -4.19 11.13 23.76
N ASN A 310 -4.66 12.37 23.61
CA ASN A 310 -6.08 12.73 23.78
C ASN A 310 -6.72 12.19 25.07
N GLY A 311 -6.01 12.34 26.21
CA GLY A 311 -6.48 11.91 27.53
C GLY A 311 -6.25 10.44 27.86
N VAL A 312 -5.74 9.65 26.91
CA VAL A 312 -5.41 8.22 27.11
C VAL A 312 -3.93 8.10 27.46
N GLN A 313 -3.63 7.41 28.56
CA GLN A 313 -2.25 7.14 28.99
C GLN A 313 -1.67 5.97 28.21
N ILE A 314 -0.64 6.25 27.43
CA ILE A 314 0.11 5.26 26.63
C ILE A 314 1.41 4.96 27.35
N LYS A 315 1.69 3.71 27.62
CA LYS A 315 2.93 3.29 28.29
C LYS A 315 4.03 3.02 27.27
N ARG A 316 5.27 3.26 27.68
CA ARG A 316 6.45 2.88 26.90
C ARG A 316 6.35 1.42 26.46
N GLY A 317 6.64 1.16 25.20
CA GLY A 317 6.61 -0.17 24.60
C GLY A 317 5.25 -0.58 24.05
N GLN A 318 4.16 0.11 24.39
CA GLN A 318 2.86 -0.19 23.82
C GLN A 318 2.78 0.21 22.36
N ARG A 319 2.12 -0.66 21.58
CA ARG A 319 1.88 -0.44 20.15
C ARG A 319 0.64 0.42 19.92
N LEU A 320 0.73 1.30 18.91
CA LEU A 320 -0.37 2.14 18.44
C LEU A 320 -0.61 1.81 16.98
N VAL A 321 -1.74 1.21 16.66
CA VAL A 321 -2.17 0.87 15.30
C VAL A 321 -2.97 2.02 14.73
N MET A 322 -2.45 2.66 13.71
CA MET A 322 -3.06 3.77 12.99
C MET A 322 -3.99 3.21 11.92
N SER A 323 -5.30 3.19 12.15
CA SER A 323 -6.27 2.75 11.15
C SER A 323 -6.47 3.81 10.08
N TYR A 324 -5.75 3.69 8.97
CA TYR A 324 -5.93 4.58 7.81
C TYR A 324 -7.32 4.42 7.20
N ARG A 325 -7.87 3.20 7.23
CA ARG A 325 -9.23 2.94 6.76
C ARG A 325 -10.26 3.73 7.56
N SER A 326 -10.16 3.75 8.89
CA SER A 326 -11.02 4.57 9.72
C SER A 326 -10.83 6.06 9.46
N ALA A 327 -9.57 6.52 9.47
CA ALA A 327 -9.22 7.92 9.31
C ALA A 327 -9.67 8.51 7.96
N ASN A 328 -9.63 7.72 6.88
CA ASN A 328 -10.09 8.15 5.55
C ASN A 328 -11.61 8.26 5.42
N PHE A 329 -12.36 7.78 6.42
CA PHE A 329 -13.82 7.86 6.50
C PHE A 329 -14.30 8.63 7.73
N ASP A 330 -13.43 9.45 8.32
CA ASP A 330 -13.72 10.26 9.50
C ASP A 330 -14.67 11.42 9.12
N GLU A 331 -15.87 11.39 9.66
CA GLU A 331 -16.92 12.38 9.45
C GLU A 331 -16.62 13.77 10.04
N GLU A 332 -15.59 13.89 10.91
CA GLU A 332 -15.10 15.19 11.39
C GLU A 332 -14.17 15.88 10.37
N VAL A 333 -13.71 15.15 9.34
CA VAL A 333 -12.72 15.62 8.36
C VAL A 333 -13.26 15.62 6.94
N PHE A 334 -14.11 14.66 6.61
CA PHE A 334 -14.66 14.50 5.28
C PHE A 334 -16.19 14.68 5.30
N ASP A 335 -16.70 15.62 4.51
CA ASP A 335 -18.11 15.72 4.25
C ASP A 335 -18.57 14.48 3.47
N ASP A 336 -19.66 13.83 3.94
CA ASP A 336 -20.20 12.60 3.34
C ASP A 336 -19.09 11.56 3.03
N PRO A 337 -18.34 11.06 4.04
CA PRO A 337 -17.18 10.20 3.82
C PRO A 337 -17.52 8.88 3.11
N GLN A 338 -18.78 8.43 3.18
CA GLN A 338 -19.28 7.23 2.51
C GLN A 338 -19.68 7.46 1.04
N LEU A 339 -19.61 8.70 0.55
CA LEU A 339 -19.81 9.02 -0.85
C LEU A 339 -18.48 8.96 -1.60
N PHE A 340 -18.42 8.12 -2.65
CA PHE A 340 -17.33 8.13 -3.61
C PHE A 340 -17.51 9.33 -4.54
N ASN A 341 -16.64 10.34 -4.43
CA ASN A 341 -16.74 11.60 -5.16
C ASN A 341 -15.38 11.98 -5.78
N ILE A 342 -15.23 11.75 -7.08
CA ILE A 342 -13.97 12.00 -7.80
C ILE A 342 -13.60 13.48 -7.92
N LEU A 343 -14.50 14.38 -7.55
CA LEU A 343 -14.25 15.84 -7.48
C LEU A 343 -13.98 16.33 -6.06
N ARG A 344 -13.80 15.42 -5.10
CA ARG A 344 -13.54 15.81 -3.70
C ARG A 344 -12.28 16.67 -3.61
N ASP A 345 -12.46 17.92 -3.16
CA ASP A 345 -11.40 18.89 -2.92
C ASP A 345 -11.86 19.87 -1.81
N PRO A 346 -11.14 20.01 -0.67
CA PRO A 346 -9.91 19.29 -0.35
C PRO A 346 -10.14 17.79 -0.05
N ASN A 347 -9.10 16.97 -0.32
CA ASN A 347 -9.10 15.55 0.01
C ASN A 347 -7.88 15.21 0.89
N PRO A 348 -7.93 15.53 2.20
CA PRO A 348 -6.79 15.38 3.11
C PRO A 348 -6.59 13.93 3.59
N HIS A 349 -6.79 12.94 2.72
CA HIS A 349 -6.70 11.53 3.08
C HIS A 349 -5.30 11.13 3.56
N VAL A 350 -5.25 10.06 4.35
CA VAL A 350 -4.01 9.48 4.88
C VAL A 350 -3.61 8.17 4.18
N GLY A 351 -4.11 7.91 2.98
CA GLY A 351 -3.78 6.72 2.20
C GLY A 351 -2.31 6.64 1.75
N PHE A 352 -1.59 7.77 1.77
CA PHE A 352 -0.14 7.84 1.61
C PHE A 352 0.61 7.96 2.94
N GLY A 353 -0.03 7.62 4.06
CA GLY A 353 0.41 7.89 5.41
C GLY A 353 -0.11 9.23 5.92
N GLY A 354 0.03 9.46 7.22
CA GLY A 354 -0.20 10.78 7.83
C GLY A 354 0.82 11.79 7.32
N THR A 355 1.15 12.76 8.11
CA THR A 355 2.29 13.66 7.84
C THR A 355 3.54 13.14 8.56
N GLY A 356 4.73 13.66 8.24
CA GLY A 356 5.97 13.32 8.94
C GLY A 356 6.96 12.53 8.11
N ALA A 357 7.94 11.93 8.78
CA ALA A 357 9.12 11.34 8.16
C ALA A 357 8.79 10.20 7.19
N HIS A 358 7.76 9.41 7.50
CA HIS A 358 7.35 8.23 6.72
C HIS A 358 6.25 8.49 5.67
N TYR A 359 5.95 9.76 5.34
CA TYR A 359 5.05 10.04 4.22
C TYR A 359 5.52 9.34 2.93
N CYS A 360 4.60 8.75 2.16
CA CYS A 360 4.93 7.92 1.00
C CYS A 360 5.83 8.66 0.00
N ILE A 361 7.00 8.08 -0.28
CA ILE A 361 7.95 8.64 -1.22
C ILE A 361 7.46 8.54 -2.68
N GLY A 362 6.67 7.49 -2.97
CA GLY A 362 6.10 7.20 -4.28
C GLY A 362 4.76 7.86 -4.57
N ALA A 363 4.25 8.75 -3.69
CA ALA A 363 2.89 9.30 -3.81
C ALA A 363 2.61 9.96 -5.18
N ASN A 364 3.58 10.69 -5.73
CA ASN A 364 3.44 11.32 -7.05
C ASN A 364 3.42 10.29 -8.19
N LEU A 365 4.25 9.26 -8.11
CA LEU A 365 4.27 8.17 -9.08
C LEU A 365 2.95 7.38 -9.04
N ALA A 366 2.44 7.08 -7.85
CA ALA A 366 1.17 6.38 -7.68
C ALA A 366 0.00 7.17 -8.28
N ARG A 367 -0.12 8.48 -7.99
CA ARG A 367 -1.15 9.34 -8.59
C ARG A 367 -1.08 9.37 -10.11
N MET A 368 0.13 9.51 -10.65
CA MET A 368 0.34 9.51 -12.09
C MET A 368 -0.07 8.16 -12.70
N THR A 369 0.37 7.05 -12.15
CA THR A 369 0.05 5.71 -12.63
C THR A 369 -1.46 5.45 -12.60
N ILE A 370 -2.14 5.82 -11.49
CA ILE A 370 -3.60 5.70 -11.37
C ILE A 370 -4.31 6.53 -12.44
N ASN A 371 -3.94 7.80 -12.62
CA ASN A 371 -4.56 8.65 -13.63
C ASN A 371 -4.36 8.11 -15.04
N LEU A 372 -3.16 7.66 -15.38
CA LEU A 372 -2.83 7.14 -16.70
C LEU A 372 -3.62 5.88 -17.04
N ILE A 373 -3.70 4.93 -16.12
CA ILE A 373 -4.42 3.69 -16.38
C ILE A 373 -5.94 3.91 -16.47
N PHE A 374 -6.53 4.75 -15.60
CA PHE A 374 -7.97 5.06 -15.69
C PHE A 374 -8.33 5.83 -16.95
N ASN A 375 -7.47 6.73 -17.43
CA ASN A 375 -7.65 7.38 -18.73
C ASN A 375 -7.69 6.34 -19.86
N ALA A 376 -6.73 5.40 -19.87
CA ALA A 376 -6.68 4.34 -20.88
C ALA A 376 -7.89 3.37 -20.80
N VAL A 377 -8.30 2.99 -19.58
CA VAL A 377 -9.50 2.16 -19.35
C VAL A 377 -10.74 2.86 -19.90
N ALA A 378 -10.90 4.14 -19.62
CA ALA A 378 -12.05 4.90 -20.11
C ALA A 378 -12.03 5.13 -21.64
N ASP A 379 -10.84 5.11 -22.28
CA ASP A 379 -10.73 5.22 -23.73
C ASP A 379 -11.03 3.88 -24.44
N HIS A 380 -10.65 2.74 -23.85
CA HIS A 380 -10.72 1.44 -24.53
C HIS A 380 -11.74 0.46 -23.95
N MET A 381 -12.17 0.65 -22.71
CA MET A 381 -13.10 -0.22 -21.99
C MET A 381 -14.19 0.59 -21.27
N PRO A 382 -14.84 1.59 -21.95
CA PRO A 382 -15.76 2.52 -21.30
C PRO A 382 -16.99 1.85 -20.68
N ASP A 383 -17.35 0.67 -21.17
CA ASP A 383 -18.57 -0.07 -20.81
C ASP A 383 -18.25 -1.36 -20.01
N LEU A 384 -17.05 -1.44 -19.40
CA LEU A 384 -16.63 -2.55 -18.56
C LEU A 384 -17.70 -2.96 -17.54
N LYS A 385 -17.92 -4.26 -17.39
CA LYS A 385 -18.89 -4.84 -16.44
C LYS A 385 -18.32 -5.96 -15.62
N PRO A 386 -18.61 -6.00 -14.30
CA PRO A 386 -18.30 -7.15 -13.47
C PRO A 386 -18.95 -8.44 -13.97
N LEU A 387 -18.22 -9.55 -13.92
CA LEU A 387 -18.71 -10.92 -14.18
C LEU A 387 -18.72 -11.76 -12.88
N SER A 388 -17.98 -11.35 -11.88
CA SER A 388 -17.93 -11.99 -10.57
C SER A 388 -17.84 -10.96 -9.45
N GLU A 389 -18.06 -11.42 -8.21
CA GLU A 389 -17.59 -10.68 -7.05
C GLU A 389 -16.05 -10.69 -7.01
N PRO A 390 -15.41 -9.63 -6.49
CA PRO A 390 -13.96 -9.60 -6.34
C PRO A 390 -13.49 -10.58 -5.26
N GLU A 391 -12.45 -11.35 -5.56
CA GLU A 391 -11.81 -12.24 -4.59
C GLU A 391 -10.78 -11.47 -3.75
N ARG A 392 -11.01 -11.39 -2.44
CA ARG A 392 -10.17 -10.60 -1.54
C ARG A 392 -8.94 -11.36 -1.09
N LEU A 393 -7.85 -10.63 -0.90
CA LEU A 393 -6.66 -11.13 -0.20
C LEU A 393 -6.96 -11.28 1.29
N ARG A 394 -6.63 -12.41 1.88
CA ARG A 394 -6.68 -12.64 3.33
C ARG A 394 -5.47 -11.96 3.98
N SER A 395 -5.67 -10.78 4.55
CA SER A 395 -4.61 -9.98 5.16
C SER A 395 -5.14 -9.08 6.27
N GLY A 396 -4.40 -8.99 7.38
CA GLY A 396 -4.77 -8.12 8.51
C GLY A 396 -4.41 -6.64 8.31
N TRP A 397 -3.66 -6.28 7.26
CA TRP A 397 -3.19 -4.90 7.07
C TRP A 397 -3.24 -4.39 5.62
N LEU A 398 -3.41 -5.28 4.64
CA LEU A 398 -3.62 -4.92 3.23
C LEU A 398 -5.09 -5.08 2.85
N ASN A 399 -5.64 -4.08 2.18
CA ASN A 399 -6.94 -4.14 1.54
C ASN A 399 -6.77 -4.62 0.09
N GLY A 400 -6.44 -5.90 -0.07
CA GLY A 400 -6.08 -6.49 -1.35
C GLY A 400 -7.24 -7.18 -2.06
N ILE A 401 -7.19 -7.19 -3.39
CA ILE A 401 -8.02 -8.00 -4.29
C ILE A 401 -7.08 -8.87 -5.13
N LYS A 402 -7.28 -10.19 -5.09
CA LYS A 402 -6.47 -11.15 -5.84
C LYS A 402 -6.95 -11.32 -7.27
N HIS A 403 -8.26 -11.51 -7.41
CA HIS A 403 -8.90 -11.79 -8.69
C HIS A 403 -10.23 -11.05 -8.83
N TRP A 404 -10.54 -10.61 -10.03
CA TRP A 404 -11.83 -10.02 -10.36
C TRP A 404 -12.13 -10.17 -11.85
N GLN A 405 -13.08 -11.06 -12.17
CA GLN A 405 -13.48 -11.32 -13.56
C GLN A 405 -14.40 -10.22 -14.06
N VAL A 406 -14.09 -9.69 -15.24
CA VAL A 406 -14.84 -8.60 -15.88
C VAL A 406 -15.02 -8.87 -17.39
N ASP A 407 -16.09 -8.34 -17.94
CA ASP A 407 -16.30 -8.15 -19.38
C ASP A 407 -15.82 -6.74 -19.76
N TYR A 408 -14.82 -6.67 -20.61
CA TYR A 408 -14.24 -5.42 -21.09
C TYR A 408 -15.07 -4.75 -22.19
N THR A 409 -15.97 -5.49 -22.85
CA THR A 409 -16.72 -5.01 -24.02
C THR A 409 -18.06 -4.40 -23.67
N GLY A 410 -18.56 -4.64 -22.45
CA GLY A 410 -19.89 -4.24 -22.02
C GLY A 410 -21.04 -4.89 -22.77
N LYS A 411 -20.76 -5.87 -23.63
CA LYS A 411 -21.80 -6.62 -24.36
C LYS A 411 -22.48 -7.60 -23.40
N PRO A 412 -23.78 -7.90 -23.57
CA PRO A 412 -24.41 -8.94 -22.78
C PRO A 412 -23.69 -10.26 -22.98
N VAL A 413 -23.28 -10.90 -21.90
CA VAL A 413 -22.73 -12.28 -21.95
C VAL A 413 -23.86 -13.18 -22.40
N VAL A 414 -23.78 -13.70 -23.62
CA VAL A 414 -24.68 -14.77 -24.07
C VAL A 414 -24.25 -16.03 -23.34
N ALA A 415 -25.04 -16.45 -22.33
CA ALA A 415 -24.82 -17.71 -21.65
C ALA A 415 -24.76 -18.85 -22.69
N GLN A 416 -23.62 -19.48 -22.78
CA GLN A 416 -23.43 -20.70 -23.58
C GLN A 416 -23.99 -21.91 -22.86
#